data_e6091c929f9e99a93c0133de4d0da515
#
_entry.id   e6091c929f9e99a93c0133de4d0da515
#
_cell.length_a   1.000
_cell.length_b   1.000
_cell.length_c   1.000
_cell.angle_alpha   90.00
_cell.angle_beta   90.00
_cell.angle_gamma   90.00
#
_symmetry.space_group_name_H-M   'P 1'
#
loop_
_entity.id
_entity.type
_entity.pdbx_description
1 polymer ?
#
loop_
_entity_poly.entity_id
_entity_poly.type
_entity_poly.pdbx_seq_one_letter_code
_entity_poly.pdbx_strand_id
1 'polypeptide(L)'
;MVPGRPAQRPGPAPRSRAAQEDGTLTLTPGAAADGPSDSAFLRACRREPVPHTPVWFMRQAGRSLPEYRKLREGVPMLDSCMMPEMVAEITLQPVRRYGVDAAIFFSDIVLPLKAIGLGLEIKPGVGPVVEEPVRSAADLERLRVPEPDELDYITRAVRILTAELGSTPLIGFGGAPFTLASYLIEGGPSRNYEQTKAMMFGAPDLFAAL
;
A
#
# COMPACT_ATOMS: atom_id res chain seq x y z
N MET A 1 37.29 -25.63 50.37
CA MET A 1 37.13 -24.51 49.43
C MET A 1 35.92 -24.83 48.55
N VAL A 2 34.74 -24.25 48.84
CA VAL A 2 33.46 -24.52 48.14
C VAL A 2 33.20 -23.37 47.22
N PRO A 3 32.93 -23.57 45.90
CA PRO A 3 32.68 -22.47 44.99
C PRO A 3 31.26 -21.90 45.17
N GLY A 4 31.17 -20.55 45.18
CA GLY A 4 29.97 -19.77 45.42
C GLY A 4 28.94 -19.96 44.35
N ARG A 5 27.68 -19.95 44.78
CA ARG A 5 26.45 -19.90 43.95
C ARG A 5 26.36 -18.60 43.19
N PRO A 6 25.96 -18.59 41.91
CA PRO A 6 25.67 -17.37 41.18
C PRO A 6 24.31 -16.76 41.64
N ALA A 7 24.27 -15.44 41.71
CA ALA A 7 23.14 -14.67 42.12
C ALA A 7 21.95 -14.82 41.16
N GLN A 8 20.78 -15.11 41.65
CA GLN A 8 19.52 -15.15 40.91
C GLN A 8 19.10 -13.72 40.50
N ARG A 9 18.77 -13.53 39.24
CA ARG A 9 18.15 -12.30 38.71
C ARG A 9 16.72 -12.19 39.25
N PRO A 10 16.25 -11.01 39.63
CA PRO A 10 14.86 -10.81 40.03
C PRO A 10 13.91 -11.03 38.85
N GLY A 11 12.84 -11.78 39.10
CA GLY A 11 11.79 -12.05 38.12
C GLY A 11 10.91 -10.80 37.85
N PRO A 12 10.19 -10.77 36.76
CA PRO A 12 9.34 -9.64 36.39
C PRO A 12 8.19 -9.47 37.38
N ALA A 13 7.89 -8.22 37.72
CA ALA A 13 6.81 -7.84 38.62
C ALA A 13 5.42 -8.25 38.08
N PRO A 14 4.43 -8.56 38.95
CA PRO A 14 3.11 -8.98 38.51
C PRO A 14 2.36 -7.83 37.80
N ARG A 15 1.83 -8.12 36.63
CA ARG A 15 0.96 -7.19 35.89
C ARG A 15 -0.37 -7.04 36.63
N SER A 16 -0.71 -5.81 37.02
CA SER A 16 -2.01 -5.48 37.57
C SER A 16 -3.10 -5.72 36.52
N ARG A 17 -4.13 -6.48 36.87
CA ARG A 17 -5.37 -6.60 36.12
C ARG A 17 -6.11 -5.27 36.22
N ALA A 18 -6.06 -4.45 35.15
CA ALA A 18 -6.97 -3.33 34.98
C ALA A 18 -8.31 -3.85 34.45
N ALA A 19 -9.39 -3.31 34.99
CA ALA A 19 -10.76 -3.65 34.69
C ALA A 19 -11.11 -3.43 33.22
N GLN A 20 -11.97 -4.32 32.67
CA GLN A 20 -12.68 -4.12 31.42
C GLN A 20 -13.66 -2.95 31.61
N GLU A 21 -13.33 -1.81 31.03
CA GLU A 21 -14.28 -0.75 30.78
C GLU A 21 -14.75 -0.81 29.33
N ASP A 22 -16.05 -0.66 29.15
CA ASP A 22 -16.78 -0.65 27.88
C ASP A 22 -16.14 0.34 26.89
N GLY A 23 -15.68 -0.21 25.75
CA GLY A 23 -14.91 0.54 24.77
C GLY A 23 -15.74 1.42 23.84
N THR A 24 -16.30 2.49 24.39
CA THR A 24 -16.67 3.65 23.57
C THR A 24 -15.50 4.63 23.58
N LEU A 25 -14.61 4.52 22.57
CA LEU A 25 -13.58 5.52 22.34
C LEU A 25 -14.22 6.84 21.91
N THR A 26 -14.57 7.67 22.85
CA THR A 26 -14.83 9.09 22.63
C THR A 26 -13.51 9.76 22.22
N LEU A 27 -13.37 10.07 20.95
CA LEU A 27 -12.30 10.94 20.45
C LEU A 27 -12.55 12.34 21.02
N THR A 28 -11.80 12.71 22.04
CA THR A 28 -11.74 14.09 22.52
C THR A 28 -11.09 14.94 21.41
N PRO A 29 -11.72 16.06 20.95
CA PRO A 29 -11.04 16.99 20.07
C PRO A 29 -10.00 17.74 20.91
N GLY A 30 -8.79 17.26 20.92
CA GLY A 30 -7.68 17.90 21.60
C GLY A 30 -6.85 18.69 20.61
N ALA A 31 -6.62 19.96 20.92
CA ALA A 31 -5.60 20.89 20.42
C ALA A 31 -5.38 20.92 18.90
N ALA A 32 -5.30 22.09 18.32
CA ALA A 32 -4.96 22.31 16.92
C ALA A 32 -3.82 21.38 16.52
N ALA A 33 -4.14 20.33 15.77
CA ALA A 33 -3.17 19.32 15.38
C ALA A 33 -2.14 20.01 14.49
N ASP A 34 -0.89 20.02 14.95
CA ASP A 34 0.24 20.24 14.08
C ASP A 34 0.02 19.31 12.88
N GLY A 35 0.04 19.88 11.66
CA GLY A 35 -0.26 19.11 10.43
C GLY A 35 0.70 17.93 10.26
N PRO A 36 0.49 17.05 9.27
CA PRO A 36 1.32 15.87 9.04
C PRO A 36 2.83 16.16 9.01
N SER A 37 3.20 17.42 8.73
CA SER A 37 4.59 17.90 8.66
C SER A 37 5.40 17.71 9.94
N ASP A 38 4.78 17.65 11.12
CA ASP A 38 5.47 17.46 12.40
C ASP A 38 5.41 16.01 12.93
N SER A 39 4.88 15.09 12.18
CA SER A 39 4.85 13.68 12.56
C SER A 39 6.24 13.08 12.78
N ALA A 40 6.38 12.15 13.71
CA ALA A 40 7.65 11.46 13.96
C ALA A 40 8.23 10.84 12.66
N PHE A 41 7.37 10.30 11.81
CA PHE A 41 7.78 9.73 10.52
C PHE A 41 8.42 10.78 9.60
N LEU A 42 7.78 11.94 9.38
CA LEU A 42 8.32 12.97 8.48
C LEU A 42 9.53 13.68 9.08
N ARG A 43 9.57 13.87 10.40
CA ARG A 43 10.76 14.37 11.09
C ARG A 43 11.96 13.42 10.89
N ALA A 44 11.75 12.11 11.06
CA ALA A 44 12.81 11.12 10.80
C ALA A 44 13.27 11.14 9.34
N CYS A 45 12.38 11.31 8.36
CA CYS A 45 12.75 11.47 6.96
C CYS A 45 13.64 12.70 6.72
N ARG A 46 13.43 13.78 7.49
CA ARG A 46 14.27 14.98 7.47
C ARG A 46 15.53 14.89 8.35
N ARG A 47 15.76 13.74 9.01
CA ARG A 47 16.86 13.50 9.96
C ARG A 47 16.80 14.40 11.20
N GLU A 48 15.61 14.80 11.59
CA GLU A 48 15.35 15.56 12.81
C GLU A 48 15.22 14.62 14.02
N PRO A 49 15.46 15.09 15.24
CA PRO A 49 15.22 14.32 16.46
C PRO A 49 13.76 13.88 16.56
N VAL A 50 13.53 12.62 16.91
CA VAL A 50 12.21 12.03 17.07
C VAL A 50 12.08 11.36 18.45
N PRO A 51 10.88 11.31 19.05
CA PRO A 51 10.68 10.72 20.37
C PRO A 51 10.81 9.19 20.37
N HIS A 52 10.63 8.55 19.23
CA HIS A 52 10.74 7.10 19.01
C HIS A 52 11.09 6.82 17.55
N THR A 53 11.57 5.61 17.24
CA THR A 53 11.76 5.16 15.85
C THR A 53 10.39 4.95 15.21
N PRO A 54 10.03 5.71 14.16
CA PRO A 54 8.74 5.56 13.51
C PRO A 54 8.59 4.20 12.86
N VAL A 55 7.40 3.60 12.98
CA VAL A 55 7.10 2.27 12.45
C VAL A 55 5.90 2.32 11.52
N TRP A 56 6.07 1.74 10.36
CA TRP A 56 5.02 1.42 9.41
C TRP A 56 5.36 0.11 8.71
N PHE A 57 4.36 -0.57 8.15
CA PHE A 57 4.56 -1.84 7.47
C PHE A 57 4.18 -1.72 6.00
N MET A 58 5.06 -2.15 5.09
CA MET A 58 4.84 -2.08 3.64
C MET A 58 3.51 -2.72 3.19
N ARG A 59 3.05 -3.74 3.89
CA ARG A 59 1.77 -4.42 3.63
C ARG A 59 0.89 -4.38 4.86
N GLN A 60 0.56 -3.17 5.31
CA GLN A 60 -0.29 -2.96 6.48
C GLN A 60 -1.69 -3.51 6.27
N ALA A 61 -2.34 -3.11 5.17
CA ALA A 61 -3.59 -3.71 4.75
C ALA A 61 -3.33 -5.13 4.27
N GLY A 62 -3.94 -6.09 4.86
CA GLY A 62 -3.63 -7.41 4.42
C GLY A 62 -4.54 -8.49 4.98
N ARG A 63 -4.33 -9.67 4.45
CA ARG A 63 -5.10 -10.88 4.76
C ARG A 63 -5.06 -11.30 6.22
N SER A 64 -4.15 -10.72 7.01
CA SER A 64 -4.05 -10.95 8.47
C SER A 64 -5.20 -10.31 9.25
N LEU A 65 -5.78 -9.22 8.75
CA LEU A 65 -6.86 -8.50 9.43
C LEU A 65 -8.23 -9.15 9.14
N PRO A 66 -8.97 -9.62 10.17
CA PRO A 66 -10.30 -10.17 9.95
C PRO A 66 -11.28 -9.15 9.37
N GLU A 67 -11.19 -7.89 9.80
CA GLU A 67 -11.99 -6.78 9.27
C GLU A 67 -11.73 -6.54 7.78
N TYR A 68 -10.47 -6.62 7.33
CA TYR A 68 -10.14 -6.56 5.91
C TYR A 68 -10.80 -7.70 5.11
N ARG A 69 -10.68 -8.93 5.62
CA ARG A 69 -11.26 -10.10 4.95
C ARG A 69 -12.77 -9.99 4.82
N LYS A 70 -13.45 -9.54 5.89
CA LYS A 70 -14.89 -9.31 5.90
C LYS A 70 -15.31 -8.23 4.90
N LEU A 71 -14.59 -7.11 4.88
CA LEU A 71 -14.89 -5.99 3.97
C LEU A 71 -14.71 -6.36 2.50
N ARG A 72 -13.73 -7.23 2.22
CA ARG A 72 -13.37 -7.67 0.88
C ARG A 72 -14.13 -8.92 0.40
N GLU A 73 -15.01 -9.48 1.20
CA GLU A 73 -15.74 -10.68 0.84
C GLU A 73 -16.56 -10.46 -0.45
N GLY A 74 -16.33 -11.31 -1.46
CA GLY A 74 -16.98 -11.22 -2.76
C GLY A 74 -16.53 -10.07 -3.67
N VAL A 75 -15.59 -9.20 -3.25
CA VAL A 75 -15.12 -8.08 -4.05
C VAL A 75 -13.73 -8.38 -4.65
N PRO A 76 -13.56 -8.36 -5.99
CA PRO A 76 -12.27 -8.53 -6.64
C PRO A 76 -11.25 -7.45 -6.23
N MET A 77 -9.94 -7.78 -6.34
CA MET A 77 -8.88 -6.88 -5.87
C MET A 77 -8.90 -5.52 -6.58
N LEU A 78 -8.95 -5.51 -7.90
CA LEU A 78 -8.93 -4.26 -8.66
C LEU A 78 -10.19 -3.44 -8.44
N ASP A 79 -11.36 -4.11 -8.33
CA ASP A 79 -12.62 -3.42 -8.07
C ASP A 79 -12.62 -2.74 -6.70
N SER A 80 -12.07 -3.41 -5.67
CA SER A 80 -11.92 -2.79 -4.35
C SER A 80 -11.01 -1.56 -4.37
N CYS A 81 -10.00 -1.51 -5.24
CA CYS A 81 -9.13 -0.34 -5.41
C CYS A 81 -9.82 0.83 -6.12
N MET A 82 -10.93 0.58 -6.82
CA MET A 82 -11.73 1.62 -7.50
C MET A 82 -12.90 2.13 -6.66
N MET A 83 -13.05 1.66 -5.42
CA MET A 83 -14.10 2.07 -4.48
C MET A 83 -13.51 2.98 -3.40
N PRO A 84 -13.64 4.32 -3.49
CA PRO A 84 -12.93 5.27 -2.62
C PRO A 84 -13.15 5.04 -1.13
N GLU A 85 -14.37 4.76 -0.72
CA GLU A 85 -14.74 4.52 0.67
C GLU A 85 -14.13 3.21 1.20
N MET A 86 -14.09 2.18 0.36
CA MET A 86 -13.45 0.90 0.70
C MET A 86 -11.92 1.04 0.79
N VAL A 87 -11.31 1.78 -0.14
CA VAL A 87 -9.87 2.10 -0.11
C VAL A 87 -9.53 2.84 1.17
N ALA A 88 -10.32 3.85 1.53
CA ALA A 88 -10.11 4.62 2.75
C ALA A 88 -10.23 3.74 4.00
N GLU A 89 -11.28 2.95 4.13
CA GLU A 89 -11.47 2.06 5.28
C GLU A 89 -10.31 1.04 5.40
N ILE A 90 -9.93 0.37 4.30
CA ILE A 90 -8.82 -0.59 4.30
C ILE A 90 -7.50 0.06 4.71
N THR A 91 -7.25 1.29 4.24
CA THR A 91 -6.05 2.05 4.59
C THR A 91 -6.02 2.42 6.08
N LEU A 92 -7.18 2.78 6.66
CA LEU A 92 -7.31 3.21 8.05
C LEU A 92 -7.28 2.04 9.06
N GLN A 93 -7.72 0.84 8.68
CA GLN A 93 -7.78 -0.32 9.58
C GLN A 93 -6.46 -0.58 10.34
N PRO A 94 -5.29 -0.69 9.69
CA PRO A 94 -4.04 -0.91 10.40
C PRO A 94 -3.60 0.30 11.25
N VAL A 95 -3.90 1.52 10.82
CA VAL A 95 -3.62 2.73 11.61
C VAL A 95 -4.40 2.71 12.92
N ARG A 96 -5.70 2.47 12.85
CA ARG A 96 -6.58 2.39 14.02
C ARG A 96 -6.22 1.22 14.94
N ARG A 97 -5.83 0.08 14.36
CA ARG A 97 -5.55 -1.15 15.12
C ARG A 97 -4.18 -1.17 15.79
N TYR A 98 -3.17 -0.67 15.11
CA TYR A 98 -1.77 -0.79 15.54
C TYR A 98 -1.11 0.52 15.95
N GLY A 99 -1.73 1.66 15.67
CA GLY A 99 -1.15 2.96 15.95
C GLY A 99 0.18 3.19 15.23
N VAL A 100 0.27 2.77 13.97
CA VAL A 100 1.48 2.95 13.15
C VAL A 100 1.70 4.42 12.81
N ASP A 101 2.95 4.81 12.57
CA ASP A 101 3.37 6.20 12.36
C ASP A 101 3.13 6.72 10.93
N ALA A 102 2.68 5.87 10.01
CA ALA A 102 2.25 6.25 8.68
C ALA A 102 1.21 5.28 8.12
N ALA A 103 0.28 5.78 7.33
CA ALA A 103 -0.67 4.99 6.57
C ALA A 103 -0.11 4.68 5.17
N ILE A 104 -0.38 3.48 4.63
CA ILE A 104 -0.09 3.13 3.25
C ILE A 104 -1.40 3.14 2.46
N PHE A 105 -1.47 3.94 1.41
CA PHE A 105 -2.62 3.98 0.51
C PHE A 105 -2.91 2.59 -0.06
N PHE A 106 -4.12 2.07 0.16
CA PHE A 106 -4.50 0.76 -0.37
C PHE A 106 -4.78 0.86 -1.88
N SER A 107 -3.93 0.21 -2.68
CA SER A 107 -4.06 0.16 -4.14
C SER A 107 -3.24 -1.01 -4.71
N ASP A 108 -3.21 -1.13 -6.03
CA ASP A 108 -2.30 -2.00 -6.77
C ASP A 108 -1.52 -1.18 -7.81
N ILE A 109 -0.24 -1.49 -8.01
CA ILE A 109 0.63 -0.79 -8.96
C ILE A 109 0.17 -0.91 -10.41
N VAL A 110 -0.59 -1.96 -10.74
CA VAL A 110 -1.09 -2.20 -12.10
C VAL A 110 -2.43 -1.51 -12.39
N LEU A 111 -3.03 -0.86 -11.40
CA LEU A 111 -4.32 -0.21 -11.58
C LEU A 111 -4.34 0.84 -12.70
N PRO A 112 -3.30 1.69 -12.88
CA PRO A 112 -3.22 2.59 -14.01
C PRO A 112 -3.22 1.90 -15.38
N LEU A 113 -2.71 0.65 -15.46
CA LEU A 113 -2.69 -0.11 -16.70
C LEU A 113 -4.11 -0.50 -17.15
N LYS A 114 -5.05 -0.66 -16.23
CA LYS A 114 -6.47 -0.88 -16.56
C LYS A 114 -7.08 0.37 -17.22
N ALA A 115 -6.69 1.55 -16.77
CA ALA A 115 -7.22 2.81 -17.28
C ALA A 115 -6.73 3.14 -18.71
N ILE A 116 -5.56 2.65 -19.12
CA ILE A 116 -5.03 2.86 -20.47
C ILE A 116 -5.67 1.97 -21.55
N GLY A 117 -6.72 1.20 -21.21
CA GLY A 117 -7.52 0.44 -22.18
C GLY A 117 -7.17 -1.03 -22.31
N LEU A 118 -6.36 -1.58 -21.41
CA LEU A 118 -5.97 -2.99 -21.45
C LEU A 118 -6.87 -3.88 -20.60
N GLY A 119 -7.17 -5.08 -21.09
CA GLY A 119 -7.72 -6.16 -20.29
C GLY A 119 -6.71 -6.62 -19.25
N LEU A 120 -7.02 -6.40 -17.97
CA LEU A 120 -6.16 -6.74 -16.85
C LEU A 120 -6.95 -7.39 -15.74
N GLU A 121 -6.49 -8.55 -15.29
CA GLU A 121 -7.04 -9.30 -14.17
C GLU A 121 -5.96 -9.64 -13.14
N ILE A 122 -6.36 -9.77 -11.87
CA ILE A 122 -5.51 -10.38 -10.85
C ILE A 122 -5.99 -11.81 -10.61
N LYS A 123 -5.27 -12.79 -11.16
CA LYS A 123 -5.60 -14.21 -11.00
C LYS A 123 -5.05 -14.75 -9.69
N PRO A 124 -5.88 -15.45 -8.88
CA PRO A 124 -5.42 -16.07 -7.64
C PRO A 124 -4.24 -17.01 -7.87
N GLY A 125 -3.19 -16.86 -7.04
CA GLY A 125 -1.97 -17.68 -7.14
C GLY A 125 -1.02 -17.34 -8.29
N VAL A 126 -1.43 -16.50 -9.24
CA VAL A 126 -0.62 -16.06 -10.38
C VAL A 126 -0.18 -14.60 -10.21
N GLY A 127 -1.13 -13.70 -9.97
CA GLY A 127 -0.92 -12.26 -9.93
C GLY A 127 -1.58 -11.54 -11.11
N PRO A 128 -1.10 -10.33 -11.47
CA PRO A 128 -1.63 -9.58 -12.61
C PRO A 128 -1.41 -10.33 -13.92
N VAL A 129 -2.44 -10.40 -14.75
CA VAL A 129 -2.39 -10.99 -16.10
C VAL A 129 -2.98 -9.98 -17.08
N VAL A 130 -2.22 -9.64 -18.11
CA VAL A 130 -2.64 -8.81 -19.23
C VAL A 130 -3.11 -9.74 -20.34
N GLU A 131 -4.36 -9.56 -20.81
CA GLU A 131 -4.98 -10.44 -21.79
C GLU A 131 -4.27 -10.38 -23.14
N GLU A 132 -3.90 -9.18 -23.56
CA GLU A 132 -3.24 -8.91 -24.84
C GLU A 132 -1.93 -8.15 -24.62
N PRO A 133 -0.80 -8.84 -24.42
CA PRO A 133 0.50 -8.20 -24.19
C PRO A 133 0.93 -7.29 -25.34
N VAL A 134 1.67 -6.24 -25.02
CA VAL A 134 2.20 -5.27 -25.97
C VAL A 134 3.56 -5.76 -26.47
N ARG A 135 3.66 -6.13 -27.75
CA ARG A 135 4.89 -6.70 -28.34
C ARG A 135 5.24 -6.12 -29.71
N SER A 136 4.39 -5.27 -30.26
CA SER A 136 4.57 -4.65 -31.57
C SER A 136 4.11 -3.20 -31.57
N ALA A 137 4.46 -2.44 -32.61
CA ALA A 137 3.97 -1.08 -32.78
C ALA A 137 2.43 -1.02 -32.91
N ALA A 138 1.82 -2.01 -33.54
CA ALA A 138 0.36 -2.11 -33.62
C ALA A 138 -0.30 -2.31 -32.26
N ASP A 139 0.40 -2.96 -31.32
CA ASP A 139 -0.12 -3.13 -29.96
C ASP A 139 -0.07 -1.82 -29.17
N LEU A 140 0.90 -0.94 -29.45
CA LEU A 140 0.96 0.39 -28.83
C LEU A 140 -0.24 1.27 -29.22
N GLU A 141 -0.74 1.14 -30.45
CA GLU A 141 -1.90 1.92 -30.94
C GLU A 141 -3.18 1.62 -30.15
N ARG A 142 -3.26 0.49 -29.45
CA ARG A 142 -4.38 0.14 -28.56
C ARG A 142 -4.35 0.89 -27.22
N LEU A 143 -3.19 1.40 -26.84
CA LEU A 143 -3.02 2.13 -25.61
C LEU A 143 -3.53 3.56 -25.75
N ARG A 144 -4.17 4.07 -24.73
CA ARG A 144 -4.66 5.45 -24.68
C ARG A 144 -4.24 6.13 -23.40
N VAL A 145 -4.16 7.44 -23.45
CA VAL A 145 -4.02 8.23 -22.24
C VAL A 145 -5.39 8.22 -21.53
N PRO A 146 -5.48 7.85 -20.26
CA PRO A 146 -6.74 7.88 -19.53
C PRO A 146 -7.20 9.32 -19.31
N GLU A 147 -8.50 9.55 -19.38
CA GLU A 147 -9.09 10.84 -18.99
C GLU A 147 -8.96 11.01 -17.47
N PRO A 148 -8.79 12.27 -16.97
CA PRO A 148 -8.63 12.52 -15.53
C PRO A 148 -9.77 11.92 -14.68
N ASP A 149 -11.00 11.97 -15.17
CA ASP A 149 -12.19 11.47 -14.48
C ASP A 149 -12.16 9.94 -14.29
N GLU A 150 -11.47 9.20 -15.16
CA GLU A 150 -11.32 7.75 -15.03
C GLU A 150 -10.46 7.34 -13.84
N LEU A 151 -9.69 8.27 -13.27
CA LEU A 151 -8.86 8.10 -12.10
C LEU A 151 -9.38 8.86 -10.87
N ASP A 152 -10.56 9.48 -10.94
CA ASP A 152 -11.12 10.30 -9.86
C ASP A 152 -11.33 9.50 -8.56
N TYR A 153 -11.55 8.19 -8.65
CA TYR A 153 -11.64 7.33 -7.47
C TYR A 153 -10.38 7.39 -6.59
N ILE A 154 -9.19 7.61 -7.17
CA ILE A 154 -7.94 7.79 -6.42
C ILE A 154 -7.99 9.12 -5.66
N THR A 155 -8.33 10.19 -6.38
CA THR A 155 -8.44 11.54 -5.81
C THR A 155 -9.46 11.59 -4.66
N ARG A 156 -10.62 10.96 -4.85
CA ARG A 156 -11.64 10.85 -3.81
C ARG A 156 -11.16 10.09 -2.59
N ALA A 157 -10.53 8.94 -2.79
CA ALA A 157 -9.96 8.15 -1.68
C ALA A 157 -8.89 8.94 -0.90
N VAL A 158 -8.01 9.66 -1.60
CA VAL A 158 -7.00 10.52 -0.96
C VAL A 158 -7.65 11.63 -0.15
N ARG A 159 -8.71 12.30 -0.67
CA ARG A 159 -9.44 13.34 0.08
C ARG A 159 -10.06 12.80 1.36
N ILE A 160 -10.69 11.62 1.31
CA ILE A 160 -11.24 10.97 2.51
C ILE A 160 -10.13 10.70 3.51
N LEU A 161 -9.03 10.09 3.06
CA LEU A 161 -7.92 9.72 3.91
C LEU A 161 -7.23 10.93 4.56
N THR A 162 -6.99 11.99 3.81
CA THR A 162 -6.35 13.20 4.34
C THR A 162 -7.23 13.92 5.38
N ALA A 163 -8.55 13.78 5.29
CA ALA A 163 -9.47 14.28 6.30
C ALA A 163 -9.48 13.43 7.59
N GLU A 164 -9.29 12.12 7.47
CA GLU A 164 -9.41 11.15 8.58
C GLU A 164 -8.08 10.90 9.33
N LEU A 165 -6.94 11.03 8.66
CA LEU A 165 -5.63 10.64 9.20
C LEU A 165 -5.05 11.66 10.21
N GLY A 166 -5.57 12.89 10.24
CA GLY A 166 -5.04 13.93 11.14
C GLY A 166 -3.55 14.17 10.93
N SER A 167 -2.72 13.91 11.96
CA SER A 167 -1.26 14.05 11.89
C SER A 167 -0.54 12.81 11.32
N THR A 168 -1.23 11.70 11.07
CA THR A 168 -0.61 10.51 10.48
C THR A 168 -0.39 10.71 8.99
N PRO A 169 0.85 10.69 8.48
CA PRO A 169 1.11 10.88 7.06
C PRO A 169 0.62 9.70 6.21
N LEU A 170 0.17 10.02 5.01
CA LEU A 170 -0.22 9.05 4.00
C LEU A 170 0.94 8.81 3.03
N ILE A 171 1.34 7.56 2.88
CA ILE A 171 2.33 7.13 1.89
C ILE A 171 1.61 6.64 0.65
N GLY A 172 1.83 7.32 -0.48
CA GLY A 172 1.46 6.83 -1.80
C GLY A 172 2.56 5.98 -2.41
N PHE A 173 2.23 5.21 -3.43
CA PHE A 173 3.19 4.44 -4.21
C PHE A 173 2.72 4.32 -5.66
N GLY A 174 3.66 3.99 -6.55
CA GLY A 174 3.38 3.73 -7.97
C GLY A 174 4.28 2.63 -8.49
N GLY A 175 3.90 2.01 -9.59
CA GLY A 175 4.76 1.09 -10.32
C GLY A 175 5.88 1.88 -11.03
N ALA A 176 7.12 1.42 -10.91
CA ALA A 176 8.21 1.99 -11.71
C ALA A 176 7.97 1.71 -13.21
N PRO A 177 8.39 2.60 -14.11
CA PRO A 177 8.16 2.43 -15.56
C PRO A 177 8.58 1.05 -16.09
N PHE A 178 9.77 0.58 -15.75
CA PHE A 178 10.22 -0.75 -16.14
C PHE A 178 9.32 -1.88 -15.61
N THR A 179 8.84 -1.76 -14.36
CA THR A 179 7.95 -2.76 -13.76
C THR A 179 6.62 -2.83 -14.51
N LEU A 180 6.02 -1.68 -14.82
CA LEU A 180 4.75 -1.61 -15.53
C LEU A 180 4.92 -2.09 -16.99
N ALA A 181 5.96 -1.62 -17.69
CA ALA A 181 6.28 -2.08 -19.04
C ALA A 181 6.50 -3.60 -19.09
N SER A 182 7.18 -4.17 -18.09
CA SER A 182 7.38 -5.61 -18.04
C SER A 182 6.08 -6.41 -17.92
N TYR A 183 5.11 -5.96 -17.12
CA TYR A 183 3.78 -6.58 -17.07
C TYR A 183 3.08 -6.50 -18.42
N LEU A 184 3.17 -5.36 -19.10
CA LEU A 184 2.57 -5.15 -20.42
C LEU A 184 3.17 -6.08 -21.48
N ILE A 185 4.48 -6.23 -21.49
CA ILE A 185 5.21 -7.00 -22.52
C ILE A 185 5.14 -8.51 -22.22
N GLU A 186 5.37 -8.92 -20.97
CA GLU A 186 5.33 -10.35 -20.58
C GLU A 186 3.90 -10.91 -20.60
N GLY A 187 2.91 -10.08 -20.32
CA GLY A 187 1.52 -10.49 -20.14
C GLY A 187 1.19 -10.98 -18.74
N GLY A 188 2.17 -10.92 -17.82
CA GLY A 188 2.02 -11.39 -16.46
C GLY A 188 3.33 -11.36 -15.67
N PRO A 189 3.36 -11.97 -14.49
CA PRO A 189 4.58 -12.09 -13.70
C PRO A 189 5.66 -12.88 -14.46
N SER A 190 6.86 -12.35 -14.54
CA SER A 190 8.01 -13.03 -15.12
C SER A 190 9.18 -13.06 -14.14
N ARG A 191 9.90 -14.17 -14.11
CA ARG A 191 11.12 -14.31 -13.30
C ARG A 191 12.34 -13.74 -14.04
N ASN A 192 12.40 -13.90 -15.35
CA ASN A 192 13.58 -13.61 -16.17
C ASN A 192 13.40 -12.42 -17.10
N TYR A 193 12.16 -11.89 -17.27
CA TYR A 193 11.84 -10.78 -18.18
C TYR A 193 12.33 -11.01 -19.61
N GLU A 194 12.06 -12.18 -20.17
CA GLU A 194 12.62 -12.64 -21.45
C GLU A 194 12.11 -11.79 -22.61
N GLN A 195 10.78 -11.58 -22.69
CA GLN A 195 10.17 -10.76 -23.74
C GLN A 195 10.55 -9.28 -23.57
N THR A 196 10.57 -8.80 -22.34
CA THR A 196 10.96 -7.42 -22.01
C THR A 196 12.39 -7.13 -22.44
N LYS A 197 13.33 -8.02 -22.12
CA LYS A 197 14.72 -7.89 -22.54
C LYS A 197 14.88 -8.02 -24.06
N ALA A 198 14.16 -8.96 -24.67
CA ALA A 198 14.16 -9.11 -26.14
C ALA A 198 13.72 -7.83 -26.83
N MET A 199 12.67 -7.17 -26.32
CA MET A 199 12.22 -5.87 -26.84
C MET A 199 13.25 -4.76 -26.57
N MET A 200 13.78 -4.67 -25.34
CA MET A 200 14.80 -3.66 -24.96
C MET A 200 15.99 -3.65 -25.91
N PHE A 201 16.49 -4.83 -26.28
CA PHE A 201 17.71 -4.97 -27.08
C PHE A 201 17.44 -5.12 -28.57
N GLY A 202 16.33 -5.75 -28.97
CA GLY A 202 15.98 -6.02 -30.35
C GLY A 202 15.11 -4.95 -31.02
N ALA A 203 14.34 -4.18 -30.24
CA ALA A 203 13.47 -3.12 -30.71
C ALA A 203 13.46 -1.93 -29.73
N PRO A 204 14.60 -1.27 -29.50
CA PRO A 204 14.75 -0.23 -28.47
C PRO A 204 13.79 0.94 -28.65
N ASP A 205 13.48 1.34 -29.87
CA ASP A 205 12.55 2.44 -30.16
C ASP A 205 11.12 2.08 -29.73
N LEU A 206 10.71 0.83 -29.95
CA LEU A 206 9.42 0.33 -29.49
C LEU A 206 9.36 0.29 -27.95
N PHE A 207 10.44 -0.16 -27.30
CA PHE A 207 10.52 -0.18 -25.85
C PHE A 207 10.51 1.22 -25.23
N ALA A 208 11.13 2.20 -25.89
CA ALA A 208 11.15 3.59 -25.42
C ALA A 208 9.82 4.32 -25.66
N ALA A 209 9.03 3.88 -26.62
CA ALA A 209 7.71 4.43 -26.92
C ALA A 209 6.61 3.92 -25.98
N LEU A 210 6.83 2.79 -25.31
CA LEU A 210 5.95 2.21 -24.31
C LEU A 210 6.09 2.92 -22.95
#